data_82c249c89928fc3e6d40a4f58a2bf18e
#
_entry.id   82c249c89928fc3e6d40a4f58a2bf18e
#
_cell.length_a   1.000
_cell.length_b   1.000
_cell.length_c   1.000
_cell.angle_alpha   90.00
_cell.angle_beta   90.00
_cell.angle_gamma   90.00
#
_symmetry.space_group_name_H-M   'P 1'
#
loop_
_entity.id
_entity.type
_entity.pdbx_description
1 polymer ?
#
loop_
_entity_poly.entity_id
_entity_poly.type
_entity_poly.pdbx_seq_one_letter_code
_entity_poly.pdbx_strand_id
1 'polypeptide(L)'
;MKVLLLGSGGQLGTALQATRPDGVDLVARDFPEIDLGDGSAIEVLVGAIAPALILNAAAYTAVDKAETETDAAFRINGAGVGALARAAQKAGARLVHVSTDYVFDGTKGYPYLPGDTPTPASAYGKSKLAGEQQALAAARDCLVVRTAWLYHEVGANFVKTMLRLMASRPEVRVVSDQVGTPTYAGSLAEALWMLAPGSHRGILHYTDSGVASWYDFACAIQEEALRLKLLEKAVPVIPISTAEYPLPAPRPVFGVLDKAETWMLLGRPADHWRNNLRVMLERMKNG
;
A
#
# COMPACT_ATOMS: atom_id res chain seq x y z
N MET A 1 9.90 -20.44 10.37
CA MET A 1 9.87 -19.11 11.05
C MET A 1 8.42 -18.74 11.31
N LYS A 2 8.07 -18.36 12.55
CA LYS A 2 6.71 -17.92 12.90
C LYS A 2 6.53 -16.44 12.55
N VAL A 3 5.48 -16.13 11.79
CA VAL A 3 5.18 -14.78 11.29
C VAL A 3 3.77 -14.38 11.69
N LEU A 4 3.61 -13.20 12.28
CA LEU A 4 2.30 -12.57 12.49
C LEU A 4 2.02 -11.59 11.35
N LEU A 5 0.91 -11.81 10.62
CA LEU A 5 0.39 -10.91 9.61
C LEU A 5 -0.85 -10.19 10.17
N LEU A 6 -0.82 -8.86 10.20
CA LEU A 6 -1.97 -8.01 10.53
C LEU A 6 -2.53 -7.36 9.25
N GLY A 7 -3.86 -7.26 9.16
CA GLY A 7 -4.56 -6.79 7.97
C GLY A 7 -4.69 -7.87 6.90
N SER A 8 -4.90 -9.11 7.30
CA SER A 8 -4.88 -10.29 6.43
C SER A 8 -5.99 -10.31 5.38
N GLY A 9 -7.14 -9.70 5.63
CA GLY A 9 -8.27 -9.61 4.67
C GLY A 9 -8.16 -8.46 3.67
N GLY A 10 -7.20 -7.56 3.85
CA GLY A 10 -6.91 -6.47 2.91
C GLY A 10 -6.22 -6.94 1.63
N GLN A 11 -6.09 -6.05 0.64
CA GLN A 11 -5.46 -6.35 -0.65
C GLN A 11 -4.04 -6.93 -0.47
N LEU A 12 -3.19 -6.24 0.30
CA LEU A 12 -1.83 -6.70 0.55
C LEU A 12 -1.78 -7.94 1.45
N GLY A 13 -2.64 -8.00 2.47
CA GLY A 13 -2.71 -9.16 3.34
C GLY A 13 -3.08 -10.44 2.60
N THR A 14 -4.04 -10.36 1.69
CA THR A 14 -4.41 -11.49 0.80
C THR A 14 -3.24 -11.88 -0.11
N ALA A 15 -2.55 -10.91 -0.69
CA ALA A 15 -1.38 -11.17 -1.53
C ALA A 15 -0.22 -11.81 -0.74
N LEU A 16 0.04 -11.34 0.49
CA LEU A 16 1.06 -11.93 1.38
C LEU A 16 0.76 -13.39 1.75
N GLN A 17 -0.51 -13.73 1.95
CA GLN A 17 -0.91 -15.12 2.19
C GLN A 17 -0.70 -15.99 0.95
N ALA A 18 -1.08 -15.47 -0.22
CA ALA A 18 -0.97 -16.20 -1.50
C ALA A 18 0.49 -16.41 -1.95
N THR A 19 1.40 -15.50 -1.58
CA THR A 19 2.83 -15.55 -1.96
C THR A 19 3.73 -16.02 -0.81
N ARG A 20 3.13 -16.60 0.24
CA ARG A 20 3.86 -17.08 1.43
C ARG A 20 4.94 -18.09 1.03
N PRO A 21 6.21 -17.88 1.41
CA PRO A 21 7.26 -18.87 1.19
C PRO A 21 7.06 -20.15 1.98
N ASP A 22 7.58 -21.25 1.46
CA ASP A 22 7.59 -22.54 2.17
C ASP A 22 8.32 -22.42 3.52
N GLY A 23 7.86 -23.20 4.51
CA GLY A 23 8.44 -23.22 5.85
C GLY A 23 8.11 -22.01 6.74
N VAL A 24 7.25 -21.09 6.28
CA VAL A 24 6.70 -20.00 7.10
C VAL A 24 5.44 -20.49 7.84
N ASP A 25 5.50 -20.44 9.17
CA ASP A 25 4.33 -20.61 10.06
C ASP A 25 3.62 -19.26 10.19
N LEU A 26 2.59 -19.05 9.36
CA LEU A 26 1.88 -17.77 9.26
C LEU A 26 0.63 -17.76 10.14
N VAL A 27 0.63 -16.85 11.11
CA VAL A 27 -0.55 -16.50 11.91
C VAL A 27 -1.13 -15.21 11.37
N ALA A 28 -2.26 -15.30 10.66
CA ALA A 28 -2.93 -14.15 10.04
C ALA A 28 -4.07 -13.66 10.95
N ARG A 29 -4.19 -12.32 11.12
CA ARG A 29 -5.24 -11.66 11.90
C ARG A 29 -5.73 -10.41 11.20
N ASP A 30 -7.01 -10.12 11.39
CA ASP A 30 -7.66 -8.92 10.85
C ASP A 30 -8.75 -8.42 11.80
N PHE A 31 -9.29 -7.24 11.52
CA PHE A 31 -10.50 -6.75 12.18
C PHE A 31 -11.70 -7.64 11.79
N PRO A 32 -12.62 -8.00 12.70
CA PRO A 32 -12.69 -7.56 14.11
C PRO A 32 -11.92 -8.44 15.12
N GLU A 33 -11.21 -9.47 14.71
CA GLU A 33 -10.46 -10.36 15.64
C GLU A 33 -9.41 -9.58 16.42
N ILE A 34 -8.79 -8.57 15.78
CA ILE A 34 -7.84 -7.65 16.40
C ILE A 34 -8.07 -6.23 15.88
N ASP A 35 -8.32 -5.29 16.77
CA ASP A 35 -8.30 -3.85 16.46
C ASP A 35 -6.88 -3.31 16.68
N LEU A 36 -6.23 -2.86 15.59
CA LEU A 36 -4.90 -2.22 15.70
C LEU A 36 -4.92 -0.98 16.60
N GLY A 37 -6.08 -0.35 16.80
CA GLY A 37 -6.25 0.76 17.74
C GLY A 37 -6.35 0.35 19.23
N ASP A 38 -6.38 -0.95 19.56
CA ASP A 38 -6.36 -1.48 20.93
C ASP A 38 -4.94 -1.98 21.26
N GLY A 39 -4.14 -1.10 21.85
CA GLY A 39 -2.75 -1.43 22.20
C GLY A 39 -2.62 -2.57 23.21
N SER A 40 -3.59 -2.77 24.11
CA SER A 40 -3.58 -3.85 25.09
C SER A 40 -3.83 -5.20 24.42
N ALA A 41 -4.80 -5.26 23.51
CA ALA A 41 -5.07 -6.47 22.73
C ALA A 41 -3.86 -6.86 21.84
N ILE A 42 -3.17 -5.87 21.26
CA ILE A 42 -1.94 -6.08 20.47
C ILE A 42 -0.84 -6.69 21.34
N GLU A 43 -0.60 -6.15 22.54
CA GLU A 43 0.45 -6.65 23.44
C GLU A 43 0.17 -8.11 23.84
N VAL A 44 -1.06 -8.43 24.19
CA VAL A 44 -1.49 -9.80 24.51
C VAL A 44 -1.31 -10.73 23.33
N LEU A 45 -1.75 -10.31 22.12
CA LEU A 45 -1.65 -11.10 20.91
C LEU A 45 -0.20 -11.43 20.56
N VAL A 46 0.66 -10.40 20.51
CA VAL A 46 2.09 -10.58 20.18
C VAL A 46 2.79 -11.45 21.22
N GLY A 47 2.49 -11.26 22.53
CA GLY A 47 3.03 -12.09 23.59
C GLY A 47 2.62 -13.55 23.51
N ALA A 48 1.36 -13.82 23.17
CA ALA A 48 0.85 -15.19 23.05
C ALA A 48 1.39 -15.94 21.82
N ILE A 49 1.56 -15.21 20.68
CA ILE A 49 2.08 -15.80 19.43
C ILE A 49 3.59 -15.96 19.50
N ALA A 50 4.30 -15.03 20.14
CA ALA A 50 5.77 -14.92 20.16
C ALA A 50 6.37 -15.07 18.73
N PRO A 51 5.99 -14.19 17.78
CA PRO A 51 6.47 -14.29 16.41
C PRO A 51 7.94 -13.85 16.31
N ALA A 52 8.65 -14.38 15.31
CA ALA A 52 9.98 -13.87 14.94
C ALA A 52 9.89 -12.65 14.02
N LEU A 53 8.79 -12.53 13.27
CA LEU A 53 8.51 -11.45 12.30
C LEU A 53 7.06 -11.02 12.41
N ILE A 54 6.82 -9.70 12.34
CA ILE A 54 5.49 -9.11 12.22
C ILE A 54 5.42 -8.35 10.89
N LEU A 55 4.47 -8.72 10.03
CA LEU A 55 4.12 -7.99 8.81
C LEU A 55 2.85 -7.18 9.09
N ASN A 56 2.96 -5.87 9.15
CA ASN A 56 1.81 -4.99 9.38
C ASN A 56 1.32 -4.38 8.08
N ALA A 57 0.29 -4.99 7.49
CA ALA A 57 -0.48 -4.49 6.35
C ALA A 57 -1.81 -3.84 6.77
N ALA A 58 -2.13 -3.84 8.08
CA ALA A 58 -3.33 -3.21 8.62
C ALA A 58 -3.18 -1.68 8.67
N ALA A 59 -4.20 -0.96 8.23
CA ALA A 59 -4.27 0.49 8.31
C ALA A 59 -5.72 0.99 8.16
N TYR A 60 -6.00 2.16 8.69
CA TYR A 60 -7.14 2.97 8.28
C TYR A 60 -6.83 3.60 6.92
N THR A 61 -7.49 3.17 5.85
CA THR A 61 -7.15 3.55 4.46
C THR A 61 -8.21 4.42 3.76
N ALA A 62 -9.28 4.79 4.46
CA ALA A 62 -10.32 5.64 3.91
C ALA A 62 -9.86 7.11 3.88
N VAL A 63 -9.05 7.46 2.86
CA VAL A 63 -8.32 8.74 2.76
C VAL A 63 -9.22 9.95 2.95
N ASP A 64 -10.38 10.00 2.25
CA ASP A 64 -11.31 11.13 2.35
C ASP A 64 -12.02 11.19 3.69
N LYS A 65 -12.41 10.04 4.27
CA LYS A 65 -13.01 9.98 5.59
C LYS A 65 -12.04 10.37 6.71
N ALA A 66 -10.73 10.16 6.52
CA ALA A 66 -9.73 10.55 7.51
C ALA A 66 -9.76 12.05 7.81
N GLU A 67 -10.23 12.90 6.88
CA GLU A 67 -10.37 14.34 7.13
C GLU A 67 -11.45 14.66 8.19
N THR A 68 -12.45 13.81 8.34
CA THR A 68 -13.53 13.93 9.34
C THR A 68 -13.43 12.92 10.48
N GLU A 69 -12.78 11.77 10.26
CA GLU A 69 -12.56 10.71 11.25
C GLU A 69 -11.08 10.70 11.71
N THR A 70 -10.50 11.88 11.92
CA THR A 70 -9.07 12.08 12.22
C THR A 70 -8.62 11.27 13.42
N ASP A 71 -9.41 11.26 14.51
CA ASP A 71 -9.08 10.50 15.72
C ASP A 71 -8.97 9.00 15.45
N ALA A 72 -9.88 8.44 14.65
CA ALA A 72 -9.84 7.03 14.26
C ALA A 72 -8.59 6.73 13.41
N ALA A 73 -8.28 7.61 12.45
CA ALA A 73 -7.08 7.47 11.62
C ALA A 73 -5.79 7.50 12.47
N PHE A 74 -5.64 8.44 13.39
CA PHE A 74 -4.47 8.53 14.27
C PHE A 74 -4.42 7.40 15.30
N ARG A 75 -5.57 6.97 15.85
CA ARG A 75 -5.64 5.83 16.76
C ARG A 75 -5.10 4.56 16.10
N ILE A 76 -5.53 4.27 14.86
CA ILE A 76 -5.13 3.05 14.14
C ILE A 76 -3.73 3.21 13.54
N ASN A 77 -3.52 4.23 12.69
CA ASN A 77 -2.29 4.38 11.92
C ASN A 77 -1.11 4.93 12.73
N GLY A 78 -1.38 5.67 13.81
CA GLY A 78 -0.36 6.26 14.69
C GLY A 78 -0.16 5.44 15.95
N ALA A 79 -1.03 5.63 16.95
CA ALA A 79 -0.90 5.03 18.28
C ALA A 79 -0.85 3.49 18.25
N GLY A 80 -1.70 2.86 17.42
CA GLY A 80 -1.74 1.41 17.24
C GLY A 80 -0.44 0.84 16.68
N VAL A 81 0.13 1.50 15.67
CA VAL A 81 1.45 1.11 15.12
C VAL A 81 2.55 1.27 16.17
N GLY A 82 2.50 2.33 16.99
CA GLY A 82 3.42 2.52 18.11
C GLY A 82 3.30 1.41 19.16
N ALA A 83 2.08 0.99 19.50
CA ALA A 83 1.85 -0.13 20.43
C ALA A 83 2.39 -1.44 19.85
N LEU A 84 2.14 -1.70 18.56
CA LEU A 84 2.66 -2.87 17.86
C LEU A 84 4.19 -2.90 17.86
N ALA A 85 4.84 -1.77 17.62
CA ALA A 85 6.30 -1.65 17.63
C ALA A 85 6.90 -1.93 19.01
N ARG A 86 6.27 -1.42 20.08
CA ARG A 86 6.68 -1.75 21.48
C ARG A 86 6.50 -3.23 21.78
N ALA A 87 5.38 -3.83 21.37
CA ALA A 87 5.14 -5.26 21.54
C ALA A 87 6.15 -6.11 20.76
N ALA A 88 6.47 -5.73 19.51
CA ALA A 88 7.50 -6.36 18.70
C ALA A 88 8.89 -6.29 19.40
N GLN A 89 9.28 -5.11 19.88
CA GLN A 89 10.54 -4.92 20.60
C GLN A 89 10.63 -5.80 21.87
N LYS A 90 9.53 -5.88 22.64
CA LYS A 90 9.44 -6.71 23.86
C LYS A 90 9.55 -8.20 23.54
N ALA A 91 8.96 -8.64 22.44
CA ALA A 91 9.01 -10.02 21.96
C ALA A 91 10.30 -10.40 21.23
N GLY A 92 11.19 -9.44 20.94
CA GLY A 92 12.37 -9.65 20.09
C GLY A 92 12.04 -9.93 18.63
N ALA A 93 10.84 -9.53 18.20
CA ALA A 93 10.36 -9.72 16.83
C ALA A 93 10.80 -8.56 15.92
N ARG A 94 11.17 -8.89 14.67
CA ARG A 94 11.32 -7.90 13.61
C ARG A 94 9.96 -7.34 13.21
N LEU A 95 9.86 -6.02 13.00
CA LEU A 95 8.65 -5.37 12.49
C LEU A 95 8.88 -4.88 11.04
N VAL A 96 8.02 -5.28 10.11
CA VAL A 96 7.91 -4.70 8.78
C VAL A 96 6.55 -4.00 8.70
N HIS A 97 6.56 -2.67 8.58
CA HIS A 97 5.36 -1.83 8.53
C HIS A 97 5.19 -1.19 7.15
N VAL A 98 4.01 -1.35 6.55
CA VAL A 98 3.69 -0.76 5.25
C VAL A 98 3.11 0.63 5.43
N SER A 99 3.72 1.60 4.74
CA SER A 99 3.33 3.01 4.72
C SER A 99 2.97 3.48 3.30
N THR A 100 2.94 4.79 3.08
CA THR A 100 2.36 5.41 1.89
C THR A 100 3.20 6.59 1.37
N ASP A 101 3.04 6.89 0.09
CA ASP A 101 3.50 8.12 -0.56
C ASP A 101 2.80 9.39 -0.03
N TYR A 102 1.61 9.28 0.57
CA TYR A 102 0.88 10.40 1.18
C TYR A 102 1.60 11.07 2.35
N VAL A 103 2.73 10.53 2.81
CA VAL A 103 3.61 11.22 3.77
C VAL A 103 4.32 12.42 3.15
N PHE A 104 4.30 12.55 1.82
CA PHE A 104 4.85 13.68 1.07
C PHE A 104 3.75 14.62 0.57
N ASP A 105 4.10 15.89 0.35
CA ASP A 105 3.17 16.92 -0.14
C ASP A 105 2.90 16.88 -1.64
N GLY A 106 3.75 16.19 -2.40
CA GLY A 106 3.60 16.07 -3.85
C GLY A 106 4.11 17.27 -4.64
N THR A 107 4.91 18.17 -4.05
CA THR A 107 5.42 19.39 -4.70
C THR A 107 6.76 19.21 -5.40
N LYS A 108 7.42 18.06 -5.19
CA LYS A 108 8.74 17.76 -5.75
C LYS A 108 8.63 17.39 -7.23
N GLY A 109 9.51 17.93 -8.07
CA GLY A 109 9.52 17.67 -9.52
C GLY A 109 10.33 16.41 -9.93
N TYR A 110 10.76 15.59 -9.00
CA TYR A 110 11.55 14.37 -9.18
C TYR A 110 11.24 13.38 -8.06
N PRO A 111 11.60 12.07 -8.21
CA PRO A 111 11.23 11.03 -7.25
C PRO A 111 11.65 11.34 -5.82
N TYR A 112 10.76 11.07 -4.86
CA TYR A 112 11.03 11.20 -3.44
C TYR A 112 11.98 10.10 -2.97
N LEU A 113 13.06 10.48 -2.30
CA LEU A 113 14.01 9.57 -1.66
C LEU A 113 13.48 9.11 -0.29
N PRO A 114 13.87 7.91 0.21
CA PRO A 114 13.52 7.47 1.57
C PRO A 114 13.89 8.47 2.65
N GLY A 115 15.01 9.20 2.48
CA GLY A 115 15.51 10.21 3.41
C GLY A 115 14.94 11.62 3.24
N ASP A 116 14.05 11.87 2.27
CA ASP A 116 13.41 13.18 2.13
C ASP A 116 12.49 13.46 3.32
N THR A 117 12.44 14.72 3.74
CA THR A 117 11.60 15.16 4.85
C THR A 117 10.12 15.00 4.49
N PRO A 118 9.34 14.22 5.25
CA PRO A 118 7.92 14.09 5.02
C PRO A 118 7.16 15.37 5.38
N THR A 119 6.23 15.79 4.52
CA THR A 119 5.37 16.98 4.70
C THR A 119 3.93 16.68 4.29
N PRO A 120 3.22 15.74 4.98
CA PRO A 120 1.91 15.28 4.57
C PRO A 120 0.86 16.38 4.59
N ALA A 121 0.10 16.53 3.50
CA ALA A 121 -0.98 17.51 3.39
C ALA A 121 -2.30 17.00 4.01
N SER A 122 -2.62 15.70 3.87
CA SER A 122 -3.87 15.09 4.33
C SER A 122 -3.80 14.54 5.75
N ALA A 123 -4.95 14.39 6.42
CA ALA A 123 -5.07 13.73 7.73
C ALA A 123 -4.59 12.26 7.65
N TYR A 124 -4.94 11.55 6.57
CA TYR A 124 -4.43 10.21 6.32
C TYR A 124 -2.90 10.17 6.28
N GLY A 125 -2.26 11.01 5.48
CA GLY A 125 -0.80 11.08 5.38
C GLY A 125 -0.14 11.41 6.73
N LYS A 126 -0.69 12.37 7.48
CA LYS A 126 -0.24 12.72 8.83
C LYS A 126 -0.35 11.55 9.80
N SER A 127 -1.45 10.80 9.77
CA SER A 127 -1.66 9.64 10.64
C SER A 127 -0.66 8.51 10.31
N LYS A 128 -0.40 8.25 9.03
CA LYS A 128 0.60 7.26 8.59
C LYS A 128 2.01 7.67 8.99
N LEU A 129 2.38 8.94 8.82
CA LEU A 129 3.68 9.46 9.27
C LEU A 129 3.88 9.31 10.78
N ALA A 130 2.83 9.58 11.57
CA ALA A 130 2.88 9.37 13.02
C ALA A 130 3.19 7.90 13.37
N GLY A 131 2.65 6.96 12.61
CA GLY A 131 2.94 5.53 12.75
C GLY A 131 4.39 5.17 12.39
N GLU A 132 4.91 5.70 11.27
CA GLU A 132 6.32 5.51 10.89
C GLU A 132 7.26 5.97 12.01
N GLN A 133 7.05 7.19 12.52
CA GLN A 133 7.86 7.78 13.57
C GLN A 133 7.83 6.95 14.86
N GLN A 134 6.63 6.51 15.29
CA GLN A 134 6.49 5.68 16.47
C GLN A 134 7.10 4.28 16.29
N ALA A 135 6.96 3.67 15.11
CA ALA A 135 7.53 2.37 14.80
C ALA A 135 9.07 2.41 14.87
N LEU A 136 9.68 3.38 14.20
CA LEU A 136 11.14 3.55 14.15
C LEU A 136 11.73 3.92 15.52
N ALA A 137 10.99 4.67 16.35
CA ALA A 137 11.43 5.05 17.68
C ALA A 137 11.33 3.88 18.69
N ALA A 138 10.33 3.01 18.56
CA ALA A 138 10.02 1.98 19.55
C ALA A 138 10.66 0.61 19.24
N ALA A 139 10.86 0.26 17.98
CA ALA A 139 11.42 -1.03 17.59
C ALA A 139 12.78 -0.88 16.90
N ARG A 140 13.82 -1.45 17.53
CA ARG A 140 15.20 -1.41 16.98
C ARG A 140 15.32 -2.18 15.65
N ASP A 141 14.58 -3.27 15.49
CA ASP A 141 14.53 -4.07 14.26
C ASP A 141 13.24 -3.77 13.51
N CYS A 142 13.17 -2.57 12.93
CA CYS A 142 12.02 -2.07 12.20
C CYS A 142 12.41 -1.68 10.77
N LEU A 143 11.60 -2.14 9.82
CA LEU A 143 11.60 -1.72 8.43
C LEU A 143 10.24 -1.11 8.09
N VAL A 144 10.23 0.13 7.63
CA VAL A 144 9.06 0.79 7.04
C VAL A 144 9.18 0.73 5.53
N VAL A 145 8.15 0.27 4.84
CA VAL A 145 8.10 0.25 3.38
C VAL A 145 6.97 1.15 2.91
N ARG A 146 7.30 2.29 2.30
CA ARG A 146 6.33 3.18 1.66
C ARG A 146 5.98 2.67 0.28
N THR A 147 4.69 2.67 -0.04
CA THR A 147 4.17 2.25 -1.35
C THR A 147 3.12 3.25 -1.85
N ALA A 148 2.65 3.10 -3.08
CA ALA A 148 1.67 3.99 -3.70
C ALA A 148 0.70 3.20 -4.58
N TRP A 149 -0.53 3.70 -4.77
CA TRP A 149 -1.52 3.28 -5.75
C TRP A 149 -1.73 1.76 -5.81
N LEU A 150 -1.90 1.15 -4.63
CA LEU A 150 -2.02 -0.29 -4.49
C LEU A 150 -3.31 -0.83 -5.12
N TYR A 151 -3.20 -1.91 -5.90
CA TYR A 151 -4.35 -2.61 -6.47
C TYR A 151 -4.15 -4.13 -6.43
N HIS A 152 -5.28 -4.86 -6.44
CA HIS A 152 -5.31 -6.33 -6.34
C HIS A 152 -6.65 -6.87 -6.90
N GLU A 153 -6.73 -8.16 -7.19
CA GLU A 153 -7.95 -8.85 -7.61
C GLU A 153 -9.04 -8.78 -6.53
N VAL A 154 -8.63 -8.83 -5.26
CA VAL A 154 -9.53 -8.77 -4.10
C VAL A 154 -9.63 -7.32 -3.58
N GLY A 155 -10.78 -6.99 -3.01
CA GLY A 155 -11.04 -5.68 -2.42
C GLY A 155 -11.45 -4.61 -3.45
N ALA A 156 -11.72 -3.40 -2.95
CA ALA A 156 -12.04 -2.24 -3.78
C ALA A 156 -10.75 -1.49 -4.14
N ASN A 157 -10.58 -1.14 -5.42
CA ASN A 157 -9.44 -0.37 -5.91
C ASN A 157 -9.78 0.35 -7.22
N PHE A 158 -8.83 1.14 -7.71
CA PHE A 158 -9.01 1.94 -8.91
C PHE A 158 -9.28 1.09 -10.16
N VAL A 159 -8.56 -0.03 -10.34
CA VAL A 159 -8.73 -0.93 -11.51
C VAL A 159 -10.17 -1.44 -11.59
N LYS A 160 -10.69 -2.01 -10.50
CA LYS A 160 -12.07 -2.54 -10.44
C LYS A 160 -13.11 -1.43 -10.58
N THR A 161 -12.81 -0.24 -10.06
CA THR A 161 -13.69 0.93 -10.23
C THR A 161 -13.76 1.35 -11.69
N MET A 162 -12.63 1.43 -12.40
CA MET A 162 -12.60 1.76 -13.82
C MET A 162 -13.33 0.73 -14.67
N LEU A 163 -13.09 -0.57 -14.46
CA LEU A 163 -13.80 -1.64 -15.17
C LEU A 163 -15.33 -1.49 -15.01
N ARG A 164 -15.81 -1.28 -13.79
CA ARG A 164 -17.23 -1.10 -13.50
C ARG A 164 -17.81 0.16 -14.20
N LEU A 165 -17.08 1.27 -14.14
CA LEU A 165 -17.52 2.53 -14.77
C LEU A 165 -17.54 2.41 -16.30
N MET A 166 -16.50 1.85 -16.91
CA MET A 166 -16.38 1.65 -18.34
C MET A 166 -17.44 0.68 -18.89
N ALA A 167 -17.85 -0.31 -18.10
CA ALA A 167 -18.93 -1.23 -18.49
C ALA A 167 -20.31 -0.58 -18.46
N SER A 168 -20.52 0.46 -17.62
CA SER A 168 -21.87 0.99 -17.34
C SER A 168 -22.11 2.43 -17.81
N ARG A 169 -21.06 3.17 -18.20
CA ARG A 169 -21.17 4.60 -18.57
C ARG A 169 -20.77 4.82 -20.03
N PRO A 170 -21.32 5.86 -20.68
CA PRO A 170 -20.93 6.20 -22.05
C PRO A 170 -19.53 6.82 -22.15
N GLU A 171 -19.00 7.40 -21.07
CA GLU A 171 -17.67 7.96 -20.93
C GLU A 171 -17.19 7.89 -19.48
N VAL A 172 -15.88 8.01 -19.26
CA VAL A 172 -15.27 8.10 -17.93
C VAL A 172 -14.32 9.30 -17.87
N ARG A 173 -14.46 10.16 -16.86
CA ARG A 173 -13.59 11.33 -16.64
C ARG A 173 -12.57 11.00 -15.57
N VAL A 174 -11.28 11.21 -15.85
CA VAL A 174 -10.18 10.76 -14.97
C VAL A 174 -9.13 11.86 -14.83
N VAL A 175 -8.68 12.10 -13.60
CA VAL A 175 -7.65 13.09 -13.28
C VAL A 175 -6.34 12.76 -13.98
N SER A 176 -5.74 13.75 -14.68
CA SER A 176 -4.53 13.58 -15.49
C SER A 176 -3.31 14.34 -14.95
N ASP A 177 -3.49 15.23 -13.97
CA ASP A 177 -2.46 16.07 -13.38
C ASP A 177 -1.94 15.55 -12.01
N GLN A 178 -2.30 14.33 -11.62
CA GLN A 178 -1.70 13.61 -10.51
C GLN A 178 -0.86 12.46 -11.05
N VAL A 179 0.42 12.42 -10.65
CA VAL A 179 1.43 11.50 -11.19
C VAL A 179 2.01 10.63 -10.08
N GLY A 180 2.02 9.33 -10.29
CA GLY A 180 2.52 8.36 -9.32
C GLY A 180 2.94 7.06 -10.01
N THR A 181 2.97 5.97 -9.24
CA THR A 181 3.24 4.64 -9.79
C THR A 181 2.21 3.64 -9.29
N PRO A 182 1.41 3.02 -10.17
CA PRO A 182 0.55 1.90 -9.80
C PRO A 182 1.40 0.75 -9.24
N THR A 183 0.92 0.11 -8.16
CA THR A 183 1.63 -1.00 -7.51
C THR A 183 0.70 -2.20 -7.36
N TYR A 184 1.06 -3.30 -7.96
CA TYR A 184 0.36 -4.56 -7.79
C TYR A 184 0.69 -5.17 -6.42
N ALA A 185 -0.34 -5.53 -5.65
CA ALA A 185 -0.15 -6.07 -4.30
C ALA A 185 0.63 -7.40 -4.30
N GLY A 186 0.51 -8.19 -5.37
CA GLY A 186 1.31 -9.42 -5.53
C GLY A 186 2.81 -9.14 -5.61
N SER A 187 3.23 -8.16 -6.43
CA SER A 187 4.65 -7.79 -6.54
C SER A 187 5.19 -7.17 -5.26
N LEU A 188 4.40 -6.32 -4.58
CA LEU A 188 4.78 -5.79 -3.27
C LEU A 188 4.90 -6.90 -2.22
N ALA A 189 4.00 -7.87 -2.21
CA ALA A 189 4.03 -8.99 -1.27
C ALA A 189 5.29 -9.86 -1.46
N GLU A 190 5.64 -10.20 -2.70
CA GLU A 190 6.89 -10.92 -3.01
C GLU A 190 8.12 -10.12 -2.53
N ALA A 191 8.17 -8.82 -2.81
CA ALA A 191 9.26 -7.95 -2.34
C ALA A 191 9.36 -7.91 -0.81
N LEU A 192 8.22 -7.80 -0.11
CA LEU A 192 8.19 -7.82 1.36
C LEU A 192 8.70 -9.16 1.92
N TRP A 193 8.34 -10.30 1.33
CA TRP A 193 8.87 -11.60 1.74
C TRP A 193 10.37 -11.73 1.53
N MET A 194 10.93 -11.11 0.49
CA MET A 194 12.38 -11.07 0.25
C MET A 194 13.11 -10.14 1.22
N LEU A 195 12.53 -8.98 1.55
CA LEU A 195 13.12 -7.97 2.45
C LEU A 195 12.98 -8.33 3.93
N ALA A 196 11.90 -9.02 4.30
CA ALA A 196 11.55 -9.28 5.69
C ALA A 196 12.59 -10.08 6.48
N PRO A 197 13.25 -11.12 5.94
CA PRO A 197 14.31 -11.85 6.65
C PRO A 197 15.65 -11.12 6.65
N GLY A 198 15.81 -10.04 5.89
CA GLY A 198 17.05 -9.26 5.78
C GLY A 198 17.38 -8.46 7.05
N SER A 199 18.54 -7.78 7.03
CA SER A 199 19.01 -6.95 8.13
C SER A 199 18.78 -5.45 7.94
N HIS A 200 18.23 -5.04 6.79
CA HIS A 200 17.97 -3.63 6.51
C HIS A 200 16.92 -3.07 7.48
N ARG A 201 17.16 -1.87 7.99
CA ARG A 201 16.31 -1.13 8.94
C ARG A 201 16.06 0.27 8.42
N GLY A 202 15.05 0.95 8.99
CA GLY A 202 14.69 2.29 8.57
C GLY A 202 13.61 2.29 7.50
N ILE A 203 13.76 3.11 6.46
CA ILE A 203 12.72 3.35 5.46
C ILE A 203 13.20 2.90 4.09
N LEU A 204 12.38 2.13 3.41
CA LEU A 204 12.50 1.80 1.99
C LEU A 204 11.26 2.25 1.23
N HIS A 205 11.40 2.43 -0.06
CA HIS A 205 10.29 2.65 -0.99
C HIS A 205 10.14 1.45 -1.93
N TYR A 206 8.91 0.99 -2.12
CA TYR A 206 8.60 -0.01 -3.14
C TYR A 206 7.33 0.38 -3.90
N THR A 207 7.44 0.48 -5.20
CA THR A 207 6.34 0.46 -6.17
C THR A 207 6.80 -0.37 -7.37
N ASP A 208 5.89 -0.71 -8.25
CA ASP A 208 6.27 -1.24 -9.56
C ASP A 208 7.15 -0.22 -10.30
N SER A 209 7.81 -0.59 -11.39
CA SER A 209 8.59 0.37 -12.18
C SER A 209 7.71 1.15 -13.15
N GLY A 210 8.22 2.29 -13.63
CA GLY A 210 7.49 3.23 -14.48
C GLY A 210 6.74 4.30 -13.69
N VAL A 211 6.04 5.15 -14.43
CA VAL A 211 5.27 6.30 -13.92
C VAL A 211 3.98 6.42 -14.73
N ALA A 212 2.90 6.89 -14.13
CA ALA A 212 1.62 7.12 -14.78
C ALA A 212 0.86 8.27 -14.10
N SER A 213 -0.01 8.96 -14.85
CA SER A 213 -1.15 9.66 -14.26
C SER A 213 -2.30 8.66 -14.01
N TRP A 214 -3.32 9.05 -13.24
CA TRP A 214 -4.55 8.25 -13.12
C TRP A 214 -5.22 8.06 -14.48
N TYR A 215 -5.13 9.08 -15.35
CA TYR A 215 -5.62 9.00 -16.72
C TYR A 215 -4.88 7.93 -17.54
N ASP A 216 -3.54 7.92 -17.53
CA ASP A 216 -2.74 6.90 -18.22
C ASP A 216 -3.06 5.50 -17.71
N PHE A 217 -3.24 5.37 -16.39
CA PHE A 217 -3.60 4.11 -15.77
C PHE A 217 -4.99 3.64 -16.22
N ALA A 218 -5.99 4.54 -16.27
CA ALA A 218 -7.33 4.23 -16.76
C ALA A 218 -7.34 3.82 -18.24
N CYS A 219 -6.57 4.50 -19.09
CA CYS A 219 -6.42 4.12 -20.51
C CYS A 219 -5.82 2.71 -20.65
N ALA A 220 -4.77 2.40 -19.86
CA ALA A 220 -4.16 1.08 -19.88
C ALA A 220 -5.10 -0.01 -19.35
N ILE A 221 -5.92 0.29 -18.34
CA ILE A 221 -6.94 -0.65 -17.82
C ILE A 221 -7.94 -0.98 -18.95
N GLN A 222 -8.43 0.04 -19.67
CA GLN A 222 -9.37 -0.19 -20.80
C GLN A 222 -8.73 -1.04 -21.90
N GLU A 223 -7.51 -0.70 -22.32
CA GLU A 223 -6.76 -1.41 -23.37
C GLU A 223 -6.61 -2.90 -23.03
N GLU A 224 -6.10 -3.21 -21.85
CA GLU A 224 -5.87 -4.59 -21.42
C GLU A 224 -7.20 -5.34 -21.16
N ALA A 225 -8.22 -4.66 -20.63
CA ALA A 225 -9.52 -5.28 -20.37
C ALA A 225 -10.26 -5.64 -21.68
N LEU A 226 -10.14 -4.82 -22.72
CA LEU A 226 -10.66 -5.13 -24.05
C LEU A 226 -9.92 -6.33 -24.67
N ARG A 227 -8.58 -6.34 -24.60
CA ARG A 227 -7.76 -7.46 -25.08
C ARG A 227 -8.17 -8.77 -24.42
N LEU A 228 -8.48 -8.73 -23.11
CA LEU A 228 -8.88 -9.89 -22.32
C LEU A 228 -10.38 -10.21 -22.39
N LYS A 229 -11.18 -9.38 -23.09
CA LYS A 229 -12.66 -9.49 -23.16
C LYS A 229 -13.35 -9.37 -21.80
N LEU A 230 -12.76 -8.59 -20.88
CA LEU A 230 -13.38 -8.15 -19.64
C LEU A 230 -14.30 -6.93 -19.85
N LEU A 231 -14.09 -6.21 -20.96
CA LEU A 231 -14.98 -5.17 -21.48
C LEU A 231 -15.40 -5.55 -22.91
N GLU A 232 -16.64 -5.25 -23.26
CA GLU A 232 -17.20 -5.54 -24.61
C GLU A 232 -16.83 -4.47 -25.63
N LYS A 233 -16.73 -3.22 -25.18
CA LYS A 233 -16.43 -2.05 -26.02
C LYS A 233 -15.61 -1.01 -25.29
N ALA A 234 -14.87 -0.20 -26.05
CA ALA A 234 -14.22 0.98 -25.54
C ALA A 234 -15.24 2.12 -25.27
N VAL A 235 -14.96 2.92 -24.26
CA VAL A 235 -15.64 4.20 -23.99
C VAL A 235 -14.60 5.31 -23.95
N PRO A 236 -14.95 6.56 -24.30
CA PRO A 236 -14.04 7.69 -24.13
C PRO A 236 -13.55 7.81 -22.68
N VAL A 237 -12.24 7.88 -22.50
CA VAL A 237 -11.61 8.25 -21.23
C VAL A 237 -11.17 9.71 -21.37
N ILE A 238 -11.81 10.60 -20.65
CA ILE A 238 -11.63 12.05 -20.76
C ILE A 238 -10.66 12.53 -19.67
N PRO A 239 -9.49 13.11 -20.02
CA PRO A 239 -8.60 13.69 -19.03
C PRO A 239 -9.23 14.95 -18.42
N ILE A 240 -9.16 15.07 -17.10
CA ILE A 240 -9.59 16.25 -16.35
C ILE A 240 -8.50 16.66 -15.36
N SER A 241 -8.54 17.90 -14.88
CA SER A 241 -7.67 18.38 -13.82
C SER A 241 -8.18 17.99 -12.44
N THR A 242 -7.31 18.02 -11.43
CA THR A 242 -7.68 17.86 -10.01
C THR A 242 -8.76 18.86 -9.60
N ALA A 243 -8.71 20.09 -10.11
CA ALA A 243 -9.68 21.14 -9.81
C ALA A 243 -11.11 20.80 -10.31
N GLU A 244 -11.24 20.00 -11.38
CA GLU A 244 -12.52 19.53 -11.90
C GLU A 244 -13.08 18.33 -11.14
N TYR A 245 -12.29 17.73 -10.25
CA TYR A 245 -12.70 16.59 -9.42
C TYR A 245 -12.35 16.82 -7.95
N PRO A 246 -13.00 17.80 -7.29
CA PRO A 246 -12.71 18.14 -5.90
C PRO A 246 -13.03 16.97 -4.98
N LEU A 247 -12.11 16.63 -4.09
CA LEU A 247 -12.23 15.58 -3.08
C LEU A 247 -11.88 16.16 -1.70
N PRO A 248 -12.42 15.59 -0.60
CA PRO A 248 -12.18 16.11 0.75
C PRO A 248 -10.71 16.15 1.15
N ALA A 249 -9.96 15.07 0.90
CA ALA A 249 -8.54 15.02 1.22
C ALA A 249 -7.68 15.57 0.06
N PRO A 250 -6.68 16.41 0.33
CA PRO A 250 -5.68 16.79 -0.67
C PRO A 250 -4.84 15.57 -1.07
N ARG A 251 -4.58 15.45 -2.37
CA ARG A 251 -3.76 14.38 -2.93
C ARG A 251 -2.45 14.93 -3.47
N PRO A 252 -1.32 14.20 -3.29
CA PRO A 252 -0.05 14.60 -3.90
C PRO A 252 -0.18 14.71 -5.43
N VAL A 253 0.24 15.85 -5.99
CA VAL A 253 0.30 16.04 -7.46
C VAL A 253 1.38 15.15 -8.06
N PHE A 254 2.48 14.96 -7.34
CA PHE A 254 3.59 14.10 -7.72
C PHE A 254 3.95 13.16 -6.58
N GLY A 255 3.55 11.88 -6.66
CA GLY A 255 3.76 10.84 -5.64
C GLY A 255 4.79 9.79 -6.06
N VAL A 256 5.69 10.09 -7.01
CA VAL A 256 6.67 9.11 -7.48
C VAL A 256 7.75 8.88 -6.43
N LEU A 257 7.95 7.62 -6.04
CA LEU A 257 8.94 7.20 -5.05
C LEU A 257 10.21 6.70 -5.75
N ASP A 258 11.39 7.07 -5.25
CA ASP A 258 12.65 6.45 -5.65
C ASP A 258 12.78 5.06 -5.03
N LYS A 259 13.21 4.08 -5.81
CA LYS A 259 13.28 2.66 -5.45
C LYS A 259 14.68 2.06 -5.61
N ALA A 260 15.68 2.89 -5.91
CA ALA A 260 17.02 2.41 -6.27
C ALA A 260 17.62 1.52 -5.17
N GLU A 261 17.51 1.92 -3.91
CA GLU A 261 18.01 1.14 -2.78
C GLU A 261 17.28 -0.20 -2.64
N THR A 262 15.95 -0.19 -2.76
CA THR A 262 15.15 -1.41 -2.69
C THR A 262 15.49 -2.39 -3.83
N TRP A 263 15.66 -1.89 -5.05
CA TRP A 263 16.04 -2.72 -6.19
C TRP A 263 17.43 -3.34 -6.01
N MET A 264 18.36 -2.59 -5.44
CA MET A 264 19.69 -3.10 -5.10
C MET A 264 19.60 -4.24 -4.08
N LEU A 265 18.79 -4.09 -3.03
CA LEU A 265 18.56 -5.13 -2.00
C LEU A 265 17.88 -6.36 -2.57
N LEU A 266 16.95 -6.20 -3.51
CA LEU A 266 16.25 -7.28 -4.20
C LEU A 266 17.07 -7.93 -5.32
N GLY A 267 18.20 -7.32 -5.72
CA GLY A 267 19.04 -7.79 -6.83
C GLY A 267 18.43 -7.56 -8.22
N ARG A 268 17.27 -6.91 -8.31
CA ARG A 268 16.56 -6.61 -9.56
C ARG A 268 15.62 -5.44 -9.41
N PRO A 269 15.33 -4.68 -10.50
CA PRO A 269 14.20 -3.74 -10.50
C PRO A 269 12.86 -4.49 -10.40
N ALA A 270 11.83 -3.80 -9.93
CA ALA A 270 10.45 -4.29 -10.03
C ALA A 270 10.00 -4.33 -11.50
N ASP A 271 9.05 -5.21 -11.82
CA ASP A 271 8.42 -5.24 -13.12
C ASP A 271 7.67 -3.92 -13.40
N HIS A 272 7.51 -3.60 -14.68
CA HIS A 272 6.77 -2.39 -15.08
C HIS A 272 5.28 -2.54 -14.72
N TRP A 273 4.67 -1.47 -14.19
CA TRP A 273 3.28 -1.49 -13.72
C TRP A 273 2.27 -2.00 -14.78
N ARG A 274 2.52 -1.75 -16.09
CA ARG A 274 1.65 -2.28 -17.15
C ARG A 274 1.69 -3.81 -17.26
N ASN A 275 2.85 -4.42 -17.01
CA ASN A 275 2.97 -5.89 -17.01
C ASN A 275 2.19 -6.47 -15.82
N ASN A 276 2.34 -5.86 -14.65
CA ASN A 276 1.63 -6.27 -13.43
C ASN A 276 0.12 -6.04 -13.52
N LEU A 277 -0.32 -4.95 -14.18
CA LEU A 277 -1.73 -4.75 -14.50
C LEU A 277 -2.28 -5.90 -15.36
N ARG A 278 -1.54 -6.31 -16.38
CA ARG A 278 -1.92 -7.44 -17.23
C ARG A 278 -2.04 -8.74 -16.44
N VAL A 279 -1.06 -9.04 -15.61
CA VAL A 279 -1.08 -10.21 -14.72
C VAL A 279 -2.32 -10.20 -13.82
N MET A 280 -2.61 -9.09 -13.19
CA MET A 280 -3.79 -8.93 -12.32
C MET A 280 -5.10 -9.17 -13.10
N LEU A 281 -5.25 -8.56 -14.28
CA LEU A 281 -6.47 -8.71 -15.10
C LEU A 281 -6.63 -10.13 -15.65
N GLU A 282 -5.54 -10.81 -16.00
CA GLU A 282 -5.55 -12.22 -16.40
C GLU A 282 -6.00 -13.13 -15.26
N ARG A 283 -5.54 -12.87 -14.04
CA ARG A 283 -5.99 -13.59 -12.84
C ARG A 283 -7.48 -13.35 -12.55
N MET A 284 -7.96 -12.11 -12.69
CA MET A 284 -9.39 -11.80 -12.53
C MET A 284 -10.28 -12.51 -13.57
N LYS A 285 -9.77 -12.75 -14.78
CA LYS A 285 -10.53 -13.46 -15.81
C LYS A 285 -10.64 -14.96 -15.51
N ASN A 286 -9.64 -15.53 -14.89
CA ASN A 286 -9.51 -16.98 -14.71
C ASN A 286 -10.04 -17.47 -13.34
N GLY A 287 -10.32 -16.57 -12.40
CA GLY A 287 -10.90 -16.85 -11.08
C GLY A 287 -12.34 -16.49 -11.01
#